data_195d2c4df4033ba3addd95ddd3b27246
#
_entry.id   195d2c4df4033ba3addd95ddd3b27246
#
_cell.length_a   1.000
_cell.length_b   1.000
_cell.length_c   1.000
_cell.angle_alpha   90.00
_cell.angle_beta   90.00
_cell.angle_gamma   90.00
#
_symmetry.space_group_name_H-M   'P 1'
#
loop_
_entity.id
_entity.type
_entity.pdbx_description
1 polymer ?
#
loop_
_entity_poly.entity_id
_entity_poly.type
_entity_poly.pdbx_seq_one_letter_code
_entity_poly.pdbx_strand_id
1 'polypeptide(L)'
;MAEINVPRRNLLIGAGASTLLTFIPFKAFAQGPTAVCSRAGQKIIFKGKNYICVKNNGKLAWQILSPAKPPIAIHPSQTPSAASTSPTPASSPEKVSGFLVAKISDLKEGVSKVVLAKNLQGATVGVALFLSNGVVTAHSSICTHQGCTVGESGKQLACPCHGSVFDAKSGAVVNGPANAPLQTFKVAEVQGDIYIVS
;
A
#
# COMPACT_ATOMS: atom_id res chain seq x y z
N MET A 1 0.06 -73.42 -8.80
CA MET A 1 -1.39 -73.50 -8.73
C MET A 1 -1.75 -73.63 -7.27
N ALA A 2 -2.18 -72.53 -6.63
CA ALA A 2 -2.73 -72.53 -5.27
C ALA A 2 -3.84 -71.50 -5.25
N GLU A 3 -5.07 -71.95 -5.24
CA GLU A 3 -6.27 -71.16 -5.17
C GLU A 3 -6.47 -70.67 -3.72
N ILE A 4 -6.70 -69.37 -3.54
CA ILE A 4 -7.02 -68.80 -2.27
C ILE A 4 -8.53 -68.57 -2.21
N ASN A 5 -9.17 -69.35 -1.35
CA ASN A 5 -10.62 -69.36 -1.03
C ASN A 5 -10.98 -68.18 -0.16
N VAL A 6 -11.91 -67.33 -0.62
CA VAL A 6 -12.45 -66.19 0.15
C VAL A 6 -13.83 -66.53 0.66
N PRO A 7 -14.11 -66.51 1.97
CA PRO A 7 -15.45 -66.77 2.49
C PRO A 7 -16.37 -65.54 2.37
N ARG A 8 -17.52 -65.77 1.73
CA ARG A 8 -18.67 -64.86 1.71
C ARG A 8 -19.29 -64.82 3.08
N ARG A 9 -19.36 -63.66 3.72
CA ARG A 9 -20.19 -63.43 4.92
C ARG A 9 -21.31 -62.45 4.63
N ASN A 10 -22.45 -62.99 4.75
CA ASN A 10 -23.83 -62.55 4.83
C ASN A 10 -24.10 -61.06 5.11
N LEU A 11 -24.96 -60.59 4.26
CA LEU A 11 -25.84 -59.44 4.31
C LEU A 11 -26.80 -59.52 5.53
N LEU A 12 -26.77 -58.52 6.39
CA LEU A 12 -27.90 -58.23 7.28
C LEU A 12 -28.39 -56.81 6.96
N ILE A 13 -29.61 -56.83 6.44
CA ILE A 13 -30.46 -55.66 6.23
C ILE A 13 -30.95 -55.21 7.59
N GLY A 14 -30.55 -54.04 8.04
CA GLY A 14 -31.11 -53.33 9.18
C GLY A 14 -31.81 -52.07 8.74
N ALA A 15 -33.12 -52.08 8.80
CA ALA A 15 -33.98 -50.92 8.55
C ALA A 15 -33.91 -49.91 9.69
N GLY A 16 -33.97 -48.63 9.33
CA GLY A 16 -34.54 -47.59 10.20
C GLY A 16 -33.58 -46.65 10.85
N ALA A 17 -33.49 -45.45 10.32
CA ALA A 17 -33.71 -44.17 10.98
C ALA A 17 -33.26 -43.03 10.04
N SER A 18 -34.22 -42.37 9.44
CA SER A 18 -34.04 -41.10 8.75
C SER A 18 -33.68 -40.05 9.79
N THR A 19 -32.39 -39.81 9.99
CA THR A 19 -31.94 -38.60 10.66
C THR A 19 -31.80 -37.52 9.61
N LEU A 20 -32.73 -36.57 9.62
CA LEU A 20 -32.63 -35.27 8.96
C LEU A 20 -31.33 -34.61 9.41
N LEU A 21 -30.28 -34.71 8.58
CA LEU A 21 -29.11 -33.83 8.68
C LEU A 21 -29.57 -32.43 8.30
N THR A 22 -29.90 -31.63 9.30
CA THR A 22 -30.00 -30.19 9.16
C THR A 22 -28.63 -29.69 8.75
N PHE A 23 -28.51 -29.33 7.47
CA PHE A 23 -27.39 -28.55 6.97
C PHE A 23 -27.39 -27.21 7.72
N ILE A 24 -26.58 -27.11 8.77
CA ILE A 24 -26.21 -25.84 9.35
C ILE A 24 -25.26 -25.18 8.32
N PRO A 25 -25.61 -24.02 7.73
CA PRO A 25 -24.70 -23.33 6.86
C PRO A 25 -23.48 -22.93 7.71
N PHE A 26 -22.35 -23.57 7.46
CA PHE A 26 -21.06 -23.10 7.92
C PHE A 26 -20.92 -21.67 7.41
N LYS A 27 -21.26 -20.68 8.26
CA LYS A 27 -20.81 -19.30 8.04
C LYS A 27 -19.30 -19.40 7.91
N ALA A 28 -18.80 -19.16 6.70
CA ALA A 28 -17.38 -18.99 6.45
C ALA A 28 -16.89 -17.91 7.41
N PHE A 29 -16.27 -18.32 8.51
CA PHE A 29 -15.52 -17.43 9.36
C PHE A 29 -14.43 -16.86 8.45
N ALA A 30 -14.57 -15.59 8.08
CA ALA A 30 -13.50 -14.86 7.43
C ALA A 30 -12.30 -14.95 8.38
N GLN A 31 -11.36 -15.85 8.05
CA GLN A 31 -10.16 -16.06 8.85
C GLN A 31 -9.39 -14.74 8.85
N GLY A 32 -9.47 -14.03 9.97
CA GLY A 32 -8.66 -12.87 10.25
C GLY A 32 -7.18 -13.25 10.37
N PRO A 33 -6.30 -12.26 10.64
CA PRO A 33 -4.89 -12.50 10.82
C PRO A 33 -4.63 -13.58 11.88
N THR A 34 -3.77 -14.55 11.58
CA THR A 34 -3.32 -15.60 12.52
C THR A 34 -2.34 -15.07 13.58
N ALA A 35 -1.78 -13.88 13.36
CA ALA A 35 -0.90 -13.22 14.32
C ALA A 35 -1.65 -12.82 15.59
N VAL A 36 -1.01 -13.00 16.75
CA VAL A 36 -1.61 -12.66 18.04
C VAL A 36 -1.71 -11.13 18.18
N CYS A 37 -2.92 -10.64 18.47
CA CYS A 37 -3.17 -9.25 18.84
C CYS A 37 -2.84 -9.09 20.32
N SER A 38 -1.59 -8.74 20.65
CA SER A 38 -1.07 -8.71 22.02
C SER A 38 -1.05 -7.30 22.65
N ARG A 39 -1.09 -6.25 21.81
CA ARG A 39 -1.03 -4.85 22.27
C ARG A 39 -1.95 -3.98 21.45
N ALA A 40 -2.78 -3.18 22.11
CA ALA A 40 -3.61 -2.17 21.44
C ALA A 40 -2.74 -1.19 20.64
N GLY A 41 -3.16 -0.87 19.41
CA GLY A 41 -2.39 -0.05 18.47
C GLY A 41 -1.41 -0.82 17.58
N GLN A 42 -1.18 -2.11 17.82
CA GLN A 42 -0.39 -2.97 16.93
C GLN A 42 -1.05 -3.02 15.55
N LYS A 43 -0.27 -2.83 14.49
CA LYS A 43 -0.73 -2.85 13.10
C LYS A 43 -0.08 -4.00 12.34
N ILE A 44 -0.85 -4.67 11.49
CA ILE A 44 -0.34 -5.69 10.58
C ILE A 44 -1.04 -5.59 9.23
N ILE A 45 -0.37 -6.10 8.18
CA ILE A 45 -0.97 -6.28 6.86
C ILE A 45 -1.21 -7.78 6.68
N PHE A 46 -2.45 -8.16 6.37
CA PHE A 46 -2.82 -9.54 6.11
C PHE A 46 -3.71 -9.61 4.87
N LYS A 47 -3.31 -10.42 3.88
CA LYS A 47 -3.98 -10.55 2.58
C LYS A 47 -4.29 -9.19 1.93
N GLY A 48 -3.31 -8.26 1.94
CA GLY A 48 -3.44 -6.93 1.34
C GLY A 48 -4.34 -5.94 2.09
N LYS A 49 -4.83 -6.29 3.29
CA LYS A 49 -5.65 -5.41 4.13
C LYS A 49 -4.90 -5.01 5.39
N ASN A 50 -5.04 -3.75 5.79
CA ASN A 50 -4.46 -3.23 7.02
C ASN A 50 -5.37 -3.57 8.20
N TYR A 51 -4.80 -4.15 9.25
CA TYR A 51 -5.48 -4.45 10.51
C TYR A 51 -4.83 -3.68 11.65
N ILE A 52 -5.64 -3.26 12.60
CA ILE A 52 -5.19 -2.68 13.87
C ILE A 52 -5.73 -3.51 15.03
N CYS A 53 -4.89 -3.75 16.02
CA CYS A 53 -5.29 -4.40 17.26
C CYS A 53 -6.01 -3.37 18.14
N VAL A 54 -7.29 -3.60 18.41
CA VAL A 54 -8.11 -2.74 19.29
C VAL A 54 -8.58 -3.50 20.51
N LYS A 55 -8.76 -2.78 21.61
CA LYS A 55 -9.32 -3.32 22.85
C LYS A 55 -10.83 -3.03 22.89
N ASN A 56 -11.66 -4.07 22.73
CA ASN A 56 -13.11 -4.00 22.85
C ASN A 56 -13.56 -4.83 24.04
N ASN A 57 -14.30 -4.25 24.97
CA ASN A 57 -14.82 -4.93 26.16
C ASN A 57 -13.76 -5.75 26.93
N GLY A 58 -12.57 -5.16 27.06
CA GLY A 58 -11.45 -5.81 27.77
C GLY A 58 -10.65 -6.85 26.95
N LYS A 59 -11.13 -7.24 25.78
CA LYS A 59 -10.47 -8.22 24.90
C LYS A 59 -9.77 -7.53 23.74
N LEU A 60 -8.59 -8.01 23.36
CA LEU A 60 -7.85 -7.54 22.18
C LEU A 60 -8.31 -8.31 20.94
N ALA A 61 -8.60 -7.58 19.85
CA ALA A 61 -9.02 -8.17 18.58
C ALA A 61 -8.51 -7.36 17.39
N TRP A 62 -8.29 -8.02 16.25
CA TRP A 62 -7.94 -7.38 15.00
C TRP A 62 -9.16 -6.74 14.35
N GLN A 63 -9.05 -5.47 14.01
CA GLN A 63 -10.05 -4.73 13.25
C GLN A 63 -9.44 -4.24 11.93
N ILE A 64 -10.20 -4.34 10.83
CA ILE A 64 -9.77 -3.82 9.53
C ILE A 64 -9.76 -2.30 9.60
N LEU A 65 -8.61 -1.69 9.25
CA LEU A 65 -8.54 -0.26 8.95
C LEU A 65 -9.15 -0.05 7.55
N SER A 66 -10.46 0.14 7.49
CA SER A 66 -11.08 0.72 6.29
C SER A 66 -10.60 2.17 6.16
N PRO A 67 -10.31 2.68 4.93
CA PRO A 67 -10.09 4.09 4.75
C PRO A 67 -11.33 4.83 5.29
N ALA A 68 -11.13 5.66 6.28
CA ALA A 68 -12.20 6.43 6.90
C ALA A 68 -12.89 7.26 5.82
N LYS A 69 -14.19 7.00 5.59
CA LYS A 69 -15.08 7.93 4.91
C LYS A 69 -15.00 9.25 5.71
N PRO A 70 -14.69 10.39 5.07
CA PRO A 70 -14.61 11.64 5.79
C PRO A 70 -15.93 11.90 6.52
N PRO A 71 -15.90 12.41 7.77
CA PRO A 71 -17.11 12.73 8.51
C PRO A 71 -17.89 13.79 7.74
N ILE A 72 -19.17 13.51 7.51
CA ILE A 72 -20.13 14.47 6.95
C ILE A 72 -20.27 15.58 8.01
N ALA A 73 -19.64 16.71 7.78
CA ALA A 73 -19.88 17.91 8.55
C ALA A 73 -21.31 18.38 8.29
N ILE A 74 -22.15 18.33 9.31
CA ILE A 74 -23.47 18.96 9.31
C ILE A 74 -23.22 20.46 9.46
N HIS A 75 -23.34 21.19 8.34
CA HIS A 75 -23.40 22.65 8.36
C HIS A 75 -24.85 23.12 8.58
N PRO A 76 -25.10 24.05 9.48
CA PRO A 76 -26.35 24.79 9.47
C PRO A 76 -26.36 25.78 8.29
N SER A 77 -27.50 25.77 7.63
CA SER A 77 -27.92 26.60 6.51
C SER A 77 -27.62 28.07 6.69
N GLN A 78 -26.90 28.69 5.75
CA GLN A 78 -27.07 30.09 5.41
C GLN A 78 -27.08 30.26 3.89
N THR A 79 -28.15 30.82 3.40
CA THR A 79 -28.55 31.05 2.01
C THR A 79 -27.90 32.35 1.45
N PRO A 80 -28.03 32.63 0.15
CA PRO A 80 -26.87 32.86 -0.74
C PRO A 80 -26.62 34.34 -1.00
N SER A 81 -25.38 34.67 -1.33
CA SER A 81 -25.13 35.88 -2.10
C SER A 81 -24.19 35.54 -3.25
N ALA A 82 -24.69 35.72 -4.45
CA ALA A 82 -23.99 35.58 -5.69
C ALA A 82 -22.90 36.65 -5.82
N ALA A 83 -21.68 36.19 -6.05
CA ALA A 83 -20.68 37.01 -6.72
C ALA A 83 -19.83 36.08 -7.59
N SER A 84 -20.11 36.14 -8.87
CA SER A 84 -19.31 35.63 -9.96
C SER A 84 -17.95 36.35 -9.94
N THR A 85 -16.88 35.61 -9.65
CA THR A 85 -15.54 36.07 -10.00
C THR A 85 -14.81 34.92 -10.69
N SER A 86 -14.63 35.11 -11.98
CA SER A 86 -13.75 34.41 -12.88
C SER A 86 -12.39 34.11 -12.22
N PRO A 87 -11.81 32.92 -12.39
CA PRO A 87 -10.45 32.71 -11.94
C PRO A 87 -9.50 33.43 -12.87
N THR A 88 -8.88 34.48 -12.35
CA THR A 88 -7.75 35.16 -12.98
C THR A 88 -6.55 34.21 -12.96
N PRO A 89 -5.95 33.85 -14.09
CA PRO A 89 -4.67 33.14 -14.11
C PRO A 89 -3.54 34.16 -14.04
N ALA A 90 -3.05 34.44 -12.85
CA ALA A 90 -1.78 35.12 -12.67
C ALA A 90 -1.24 34.86 -11.28
N SER A 91 -0.63 33.73 -11.04
CA SER A 91 0.40 33.65 -10.03
C SER A 91 1.74 33.74 -10.73
N SER A 92 2.39 34.87 -10.52
CA SER A 92 3.83 35.11 -10.70
C SER A 92 4.61 33.85 -10.25
N PRO A 93 5.72 33.46 -10.89
CA PRO A 93 6.49 32.29 -10.50
C PRO A 93 6.96 32.46 -9.06
N GLU A 94 6.23 31.80 -8.17
CA GLU A 94 6.62 31.70 -6.77
C GLU A 94 7.98 31.01 -6.73
N LYS A 95 8.98 31.68 -6.14
CA LYS A 95 10.36 31.21 -6.09
C LYS A 95 10.40 29.93 -5.25
N VAL A 96 10.30 28.79 -5.91
CA VAL A 96 10.35 27.46 -5.26
C VAL A 96 11.74 27.29 -4.65
N SER A 97 11.82 27.24 -3.32
CA SER A 97 13.04 26.88 -2.60
C SER A 97 13.27 25.37 -2.71
N GLY A 98 13.88 24.96 -3.81
CA GLY A 98 14.12 23.55 -4.09
C GLY A 98 15.07 23.37 -5.27
N PHE A 99 15.36 22.13 -5.62
CA PHE A 99 16.16 21.80 -6.79
C PHE A 99 15.36 20.97 -7.79
N LEU A 100 15.54 21.29 -9.07
CA LEU A 100 14.89 20.61 -10.19
C LEU A 100 15.40 19.17 -10.27
N VAL A 101 14.48 18.22 -10.45
CA VAL A 101 14.82 16.79 -10.59
C VAL A 101 14.38 16.19 -11.93
N ALA A 102 13.24 16.61 -12.48
CA ALA A 102 12.73 16.10 -13.74
C ALA A 102 11.60 16.99 -14.27
N LYS A 103 11.10 16.70 -15.47
CA LYS A 103 9.82 17.20 -15.98
C LYS A 103 8.74 16.13 -15.82
N ILE A 104 7.50 16.55 -15.58
CA ILE A 104 6.37 15.60 -15.49
C ILE A 104 6.18 14.84 -16.81
N SER A 105 6.49 15.48 -17.94
CA SER A 105 6.47 14.85 -19.27
C SER A 105 7.43 13.68 -19.42
N ASP A 106 8.47 13.60 -18.59
CA ASP A 106 9.47 12.54 -18.61
C ASP A 106 9.00 11.30 -17.82
N LEU A 107 7.88 11.40 -17.09
CA LEU A 107 7.30 10.34 -16.31
C LEU A 107 6.19 9.64 -17.09
N LYS A 108 6.03 8.34 -16.84
CA LYS A 108 4.91 7.54 -17.32
C LYS A 108 4.03 7.15 -16.14
N GLU A 109 2.72 7.28 -16.31
CA GLU A 109 1.73 6.86 -15.31
C GLU A 109 1.95 5.39 -14.89
N GLY A 110 2.07 5.17 -13.59
CA GLY A 110 2.23 3.83 -13.03
C GLY A 110 3.61 3.18 -13.24
N VAL A 111 4.63 3.95 -13.67
CA VAL A 111 5.99 3.46 -13.88
C VAL A 111 6.98 4.30 -13.07
N SER A 112 7.82 3.63 -12.30
CA SER A 112 8.90 4.28 -11.55
C SER A 112 9.99 4.81 -12.49
N LYS A 113 10.62 5.91 -12.12
CA LYS A 113 11.78 6.49 -12.81
C LYS A 113 12.84 6.92 -11.80
N VAL A 114 14.08 6.53 -12.02
CA VAL A 114 15.22 6.94 -11.18
C VAL A 114 16.04 7.97 -11.92
N VAL A 115 16.27 9.11 -11.30
CA VAL A 115 17.03 10.23 -11.85
C VAL A 115 18.16 10.66 -10.91
N LEU A 116 19.20 11.23 -11.47
CA LEU A 116 20.27 11.90 -10.73
C LEU A 116 20.11 13.41 -10.88
N ALA A 117 19.99 14.12 -9.78
CA ALA A 117 19.84 15.56 -9.77
C ALA A 117 20.95 16.22 -8.93
N LYS A 118 21.22 17.51 -9.18
CA LYS A 118 22.09 18.32 -8.34
C LYS A 118 21.24 19.03 -7.29
N ASN A 119 21.54 18.80 -6.01
CA ASN A 119 20.91 19.57 -4.94
C ASN A 119 21.46 21.01 -4.88
N LEU A 120 20.90 21.82 -4.00
CA LEU A 120 21.30 23.22 -3.84
C LEU A 120 22.77 23.41 -3.43
N GLN A 121 23.41 22.39 -2.89
CA GLN A 121 24.82 22.34 -2.50
C GLN A 121 25.71 21.79 -3.62
N GLY A 122 25.16 21.49 -4.80
CA GLY A 122 25.88 20.92 -5.95
C GLY A 122 26.18 19.42 -5.84
N ALA A 123 25.76 18.75 -4.76
CA ALA A 123 25.93 17.31 -4.63
C ALA A 123 24.95 16.55 -5.52
N THR A 124 25.39 15.43 -6.08
CA THR A 124 24.52 14.55 -6.86
C THR A 124 23.66 13.71 -5.92
N VAL A 125 22.36 13.77 -6.08
CA VAL A 125 21.36 13.03 -5.32
C VAL A 125 20.57 12.13 -6.28
N GLY A 126 20.43 10.87 -5.92
CA GLY A 126 19.57 9.94 -6.63
C GLY A 126 18.14 10.03 -6.11
N VAL A 127 17.19 10.25 -7.01
CA VAL A 127 15.76 10.38 -6.70
C VAL A 127 14.97 9.37 -7.51
N ALA A 128 14.15 8.58 -6.84
CA ALA A 128 13.17 7.70 -7.44
C ALA A 128 11.81 8.40 -7.48
N LEU A 129 11.29 8.62 -8.68
CA LEU A 129 10.02 9.28 -8.95
C LEU A 129 8.95 8.28 -9.36
N PHE A 130 7.71 8.51 -8.97
CA PHE A 130 6.58 7.73 -9.40
C PHE A 130 5.36 8.62 -9.62
N LEU A 131 4.76 8.54 -10.82
CA LEU A 131 3.54 9.25 -11.17
C LEU A 131 2.35 8.32 -11.02
N SER A 132 1.35 8.74 -10.25
CA SER A 132 0.10 7.98 -10.08
C SER A 132 -1.09 8.90 -9.91
N ASN A 133 -2.08 8.78 -10.80
CA ASN A 133 -3.29 9.62 -10.82
C ASN A 133 -2.95 11.13 -10.87
N GLY A 134 -1.95 11.51 -11.65
CA GLY A 134 -1.50 12.89 -11.77
C GLY A 134 -0.73 13.42 -10.56
N VAL A 135 -0.40 12.57 -9.58
CA VAL A 135 0.38 12.95 -8.40
C VAL A 135 1.77 12.33 -8.48
N VAL A 136 2.80 13.14 -8.34
CA VAL A 136 4.20 12.70 -8.28
C VAL A 136 4.60 12.44 -6.84
N THR A 137 5.17 11.27 -6.58
CA THR A 137 5.86 10.95 -5.33
C THR A 137 7.35 10.79 -5.58
N ALA A 138 8.17 11.15 -4.62
CA ALA A 138 9.62 11.09 -4.72
C ALA A 138 10.25 10.45 -3.48
N HIS A 139 11.20 9.56 -3.71
CA HIS A 139 11.96 8.88 -2.68
C HIS A 139 13.45 8.93 -2.97
N SER A 140 14.28 8.76 -1.95
CA SER A 140 15.70 8.51 -2.17
C SER A 140 15.89 7.22 -2.96
N SER A 141 16.76 7.22 -3.96
CA SER A 141 17.12 5.99 -4.67
C SER A 141 18.17 5.14 -3.90
N ILE A 142 18.51 5.50 -2.68
CA ILE A 142 19.47 4.78 -1.86
C ILE A 142 18.77 3.68 -1.07
N CYS A 143 19.11 2.43 -1.36
CA CYS A 143 18.59 1.25 -0.68
C CYS A 143 18.94 1.27 0.82
N THR A 144 17.93 1.11 1.66
CA THR A 144 18.07 1.15 3.13
C THR A 144 18.72 -0.08 3.73
N HIS A 145 19.05 -1.10 2.91
CA HIS A 145 19.81 -2.25 3.38
C HIS A 145 21.34 -1.92 3.52
N GLN A 146 21.99 -1.54 2.42
CA GLN A 146 23.45 -1.28 2.37
C GLN A 146 23.83 -0.16 1.41
N GLY A 147 22.93 0.78 1.11
CA GLY A 147 23.28 1.99 0.37
C GLY A 147 23.40 1.85 -1.16
N CYS A 148 23.10 0.68 -1.74
CA CYS A 148 23.10 0.53 -3.20
C CYS A 148 21.98 1.38 -3.83
N THR A 149 22.17 1.83 -5.07
CA THR A 149 21.12 2.54 -5.81
C THR A 149 20.06 1.54 -6.28
N VAL A 150 18.79 1.81 -5.98
CA VAL A 150 17.67 1.04 -6.51
C VAL A 150 17.42 1.38 -7.98
N GLY A 151 16.98 0.39 -8.75
CA GLY A 151 16.57 0.53 -10.15
C GLY A 151 15.07 0.52 -10.34
N GLU A 152 14.64 0.93 -11.52
CA GLU A 152 13.25 0.96 -11.95
C GLU A 152 12.70 -0.46 -12.17
N SER A 153 11.50 -0.74 -11.66
CA SER A 153 10.83 -2.04 -11.81
C SER A 153 9.30 -1.87 -11.88
N GLY A 154 8.82 -1.12 -12.86
CA GLY A 154 7.40 -0.83 -13.06
C GLY A 154 6.83 -0.02 -11.89
N LYS A 155 5.90 -0.60 -11.13
CA LYS A 155 5.32 0.01 -9.92
C LYS A 155 6.19 -0.15 -8.66
N GLN A 156 7.37 -0.73 -8.82
CA GLN A 156 8.31 -1.01 -7.74
C GLN A 156 9.69 -0.43 -8.06
N LEU A 157 10.55 -0.45 -7.06
CA LEU A 157 11.97 -0.14 -7.15
C LEU A 157 12.73 -1.36 -6.62
N ALA A 158 13.66 -1.87 -7.42
CA ALA A 158 14.42 -3.07 -7.06
C ALA A 158 15.89 -2.73 -6.80
N CYS A 159 16.43 -3.24 -5.70
CA CYS A 159 17.85 -3.10 -5.40
C CYS A 159 18.65 -4.24 -6.04
N PRO A 160 19.59 -3.98 -6.94
CA PRO A 160 20.32 -5.01 -7.66
C PRO A 160 21.34 -5.76 -6.78
N CYS A 161 21.75 -5.18 -5.64
CA CYS A 161 22.79 -5.76 -4.80
C CYS A 161 22.33 -7.01 -4.05
N HIS A 162 21.17 -6.92 -3.37
CA HIS A 162 20.69 -8.01 -2.50
C HIS A 162 19.19 -8.28 -2.65
N GLY A 163 18.55 -7.77 -3.71
CA GLY A 163 17.17 -8.11 -4.05
C GLY A 163 16.09 -7.46 -3.18
N SER A 164 16.41 -6.40 -2.41
CA SER A 164 15.37 -5.62 -1.74
C SER A 164 14.44 -4.96 -2.76
N VAL A 165 13.14 -5.00 -2.52
CA VAL A 165 12.12 -4.41 -3.37
C VAL A 165 11.28 -3.45 -2.55
N PHE A 166 10.99 -2.28 -3.14
CA PHE A 166 10.21 -1.22 -2.53
C PHE A 166 9.02 -0.86 -3.42
N ASP A 167 7.91 -0.49 -2.83
CA ASP A 167 6.77 0.09 -3.54
C ASP A 167 7.13 1.52 -3.98
N ALA A 168 7.01 1.80 -5.28
CA ALA A 168 7.48 3.06 -5.83
C ALA A 168 6.64 4.28 -5.41
N LYS A 169 5.36 4.06 -5.02
CA LYS A 169 4.46 5.13 -4.57
C LYS A 169 4.70 5.53 -3.12
N SER A 170 4.90 4.55 -2.24
CA SER A 170 4.99 4.78 -0.79
C SER A 170 6.42 4.70 -0.24
N GLY A 171 7.36 4.18 -1.01
CA GLY A 171 8.72 3.88 -0.55
C GLY A 171 8.81 2.69 0.41
N ALA A 172 7.69 2.03 0.73
CA ALA A 172 7.65 0.93 1.68
C ALA A 172 8.37 -0.31 1.17
N VAL A 173 8.99 -1.07 2.09
CA VAL A 173 9.60 -2.36 1.75
C VAL A 173 8.53 -3.36 1.36
N VAL A 174 8.66 -3.94 0.17
CA VAL A 174 7.82 -5.04 -0.33
C VAL A 174 8.51 -6.38 -0.09
N ASN A 175 9.83 -6.42 -0.30
CA ASN A 175 10.66 -7.60 -0.07
C ASN A 175 12.02 -7.17 0.50
N GLY A 176 12.50 -7.89 1.54
CA GLY A 176 13.82 -7.66 2.14
C GLY A 176 14.99 -8.09 1.25
N PRO A 177 16.22 -7.91 1.75
CA PRO A 177 16.63 -7.76 3.16
C PRO A 177 16.54 -6.36 3.78
N ALA A 178 16.19 -5.31 3.04
CA ALA A 178 15.90 -4.01 3.66
C ALA A 178 14.77 -4.13 4.69
N ASN A 179 14.88 -3.42 5.81
CA ASN A 179 13.90 -3.43 6.91
C ASN A 179 13.28 -2.05 7.19
N ALA A 180 13.70 -1.03 6.46
CA ALA A 180 13.18 0.34 6.57
C ALA A 180 12.75 0.87 5.18
N PRO A 181 11.71 1.73 5.10
CA PRO A 181 11.29 2.33 3.84
C PRO A 181 12.36 3.27 3.29
N LEU A 182 12.28 3.57 1.99
CA LEU A 182 13.05 4.63 1.38
C LEU A 182 12.67 6.00 1.98
N GLN A 183 13.63 6.89 2.13
CA GLN A 183 13.37 8.25 2.56
C GLN A 183 12.49 8.96 1.53
N THR A 184 11.40 9.59 1.99
CA THR A 184 10.49 10.37 1.15
C THR A 184 10.93 11.82 1.07
N PHE A 185 10.87 12.40 -0.12
CA PHE A 185 11.09 13.82 -0.36
C PHE A 185 9.77 14.55 -0.56
N LYS A 186 9.72 15.82 -0.17
CA LYS A 186 8.61 16.70 -0.53
C LYS A 186 8.77 17.15 -1.97
N VAL A 187 7.68 17.15 -2.73
CA VAL A 187 7.64 17.52 -4.14
C VAL A 187 6.83 18.77 -4.33
N ALA A 188 7.32 19.68 -5.15
CA ALA A 188 6.55 20.78 -5.74
C ALA A 188 6.60 20.66 -7.26
N GLU A 189 5.46 20.87 -7.91
CA GLU A 189 5.34 20.94 -9.36
C GLU A 189 5.06 22.38 -9.78
N VAL A 190 5.89 22.91 -10.65
CA VAL A 190 5.74 24.27 -11.18
C VAL A 190 5.91 24.25 -12.70
N GLN A 191 4.86 24.58 -13.44
CA GLN A 191 4.86 24.62 -14.90
C GLN A 191 5.34 23.32 -15.57
N GLY A 192 5.06 22.16 -14.94
CA GLY A 192 5.48 20.86 -15.43
C GLY A 192 6.91 20.45 -15.04
N ASP A 193 7.64 21.28 -14.32
CA ASP A 193 8.91 20.94 -13.71
C ASP A 193 8.71 20.42 -12.28
N ILE A 194 9.43 19.37 -11.92
CA ILE A 194 9.36 18.69 -10.63
C ILE A 194 10.56 19.10 -9.78
N TYR A 195 10.28 19.67 -8.61
CA TYR A 195 11.28 20.11 -7.65
C TYR A 195 11.20 19.29 -6.37
N ILE A 196 12.36 18.97 -5.78
CA ILE A 196 12.44 18.53 -4.39
C ILE A 196 12.58 19.80 -3.53
N VAL A 197 11.69 19.94 -2.56
CA VAL A 197 11.64 21.10 -1.66
C VAL A 197 11.93 20.70 -0.21
N SER A 198 12.36 21.64 0.61
CA SER A 198 12.72 21.44 2.02
C SER A 198 11.50 21.29 2.93
#